data_d3f1614dbd7e3c0cfbd5ecd4653595f3
#
_entry.id   d3f1614dbd7e3c0cfbd5ecd4653595f3
#
_cell.length_a   1.000
_cell.length_b   1.000
_cell.length_c   1.000
_cell.angle_alpha   90.00
_cell.angle_beta   90.00
_cell.angle_gamma   90.00
#
_symmetry.space_group_name_H-M   'P 1'
#
loop_
_entity.id
_entity.type
_entity.pdbx_description
1 polymer ?
#
loop_
_entity_poly.entity_id
_entity_poly.type
_entity_poly.pdbx_seq_one_letter_code
_entity_poly.pdbx_strand_id
1 'polypeptide(L)'
;MVNEKAPDQQPQTWRNAEEGTGVALNGREKSAAFDSAPMSTSRRVANALSDRLSWMPPWCRYDPKAPPTFSIWHNILFAFAGAFTVGNLYYNHPILNILAHDFNVPYVTVSRIPTLMQAGYATGLLFVCPLGDLLKRRPLTLVLIFFTATMWIGLCTTRSFTAFCAISYICAITTVIPQVMLPLVAELAPAHQRALALSITTSGNLLGIVIARILSGVVTQYTSWRNVYWIALGLQYLILTALWLFMPDYPSTNPDGLNYVKMIGGIVLLYKKHAVLVQAGLISFCISAAFTSFWTTLTFLLADPPYEYSPVVIGLFALIGIAGILLGPLYAKYIIQPFAPMFGCLFGLVANLLGVVVGTYSGKHTVAGPIIQAFTLDMGLQITQVANRSAIAAIEPNGRNRVNTAFMLMTFTGQLTGTSAGAKLYERGGWVASGSLSVGLVGLTFLICLARGPYEQGWIGWSGGWDVRKKNLAEATSTSYMGVGGQEKQVPIVIPVAVAAAPAAAVAPTAETSTATSMTRKPEEEQEEEEEEEEQSPSPAHVIERSAQSEGQRKSASESRRRSDEENQT
;
A
#
# COMPACT_ATOMS: atom_id res chain seq x y z
N MET A 1 75.51 8.18 3.74
CA MET A 1 75.92 7.90 2.36
C MET A 1 74.92 6.95 1.71
N VAL A 2 74.42 7.43 0.61
CA VAL A 2 73.74 6.74 -0.51
C VAL A 2 72.36 6.24 -0.27
N ASN A 3 71.40 7.02 -0.80
CA ASN A 3 70.11 6.77 -1.39
C ASN A 3 70.09 5.54 -2.29
N GLU A 4 69.02 4.74 -2.19
CA GLU A 4 68.51 4.05 -3.38
C GLU A 4 66.97 3.89 -3.29
N LYS A 5 66.30 4.49 -4.28
CA LYS A 5 64.86 4.43 -4.54
C LYS A 5 64.46 3.06 -5.06
N ALA A 6 63.42 2.45 -4.50
CA ALA A 6 62.71 1.36 -5.12
C ALA A 6 61.66 1.86 -6.13
N PRO A 7 61.48 1.22 -7.30
CA PRO A 7 60.53 1.68 -8.30
C PRO A 7 59.14 1.07 -8.11
N ASP A 8 58.16 1.89 -8.47
CA ASP A 8 56.73 1.58 -8.66
C ASP A 8 56.54 0.28 -9.45
N GLN A 9 55.83 -0.67 -8.86
CA GLN A 9 55.26 -1.80 -9.55
C GLN A 9 53.76 -1.64 -9.70
N GLN A 10 53.31 -1.17 -10.85
CA GLN A 10 51.93 -1.38 -11.34
C GLN A 10 51.73 -2.82 -11.77
N PRO A 11 50.56 -3.47 -11.51
CA PRO A 11 50.30 -4.84 -12.01
C PRO A 11 50.02 -4.81 -13.50
N GLN A 12 50.90 -5.42 -14.29
CA GLN A 12 50.71 -5.78 -15.69
C GLN A 12 49.82 -7.07 -15.76
N THR A 13 48.55 -6.93 -16.04
CA THR A 13 47.69 -8.07 -16.39
C THR A 13 46.63 -7.74 -17.45
N TRP A 14 46.93 -6.92 -18.42
CA TRP A 14 46.01 -6.74 -19.58
C TRP A 14 46.75 -6.53 -20.91
N ARG A 15 47.75 -7.33 -21.18
CA ARG A 15 48.44 -7.22 -22.47
C ARG A 15 49.05 -8.55 -22.90
N ASN A 16 48.23 -9.63 -23.09
CA ASN A 16 48.63 -10.83 -23.82
C ASN A 16 47.36 -11.65 -24.19
N ALA A 17 46.57 -11.15 -25.15
CA ALA A 17 45.50 -11.91 -25.82
C ALA A 17 45.27 -11.40 -27.25
N GLU A 18 46.34 -11.01 -27.92
CA GLU A 18 46.32 -10.76 -29.38
C GLU A 18 47.52 -11.43 -30.03
N GLU A 19 47.53 -12.75 -30.06
CA GLU A 19 48.26 -13.56 -31.05
C GLU A 19 47.85 -15.03 -30.85
N GLY A 20 46.93 -15.48 -31.69
CA GLY A 20 46.53 -16.89 -31.66
C GLY A 20 45.40 -17.22 -32.64
N THR A 21 45.76 -17.43 -33.90
CA THR A 21 45.10 -18.29 -34.86
C THR A 21 43.77 -17.84 -35.48
N GLY A 22 43.86 -17.43 -36.72
CA GLY A 22 42.82 -17.31 -37.73
C GLY A 22 42.09 -18.62 -38.03
N VAL A 23 40.92 -18.80 -37.43
CA VAL A 23 39.81 -19.64 -37.95
C VAL A 23 38.52 -19.04 -37.40
N ALA A 24 38.02 -17.97 -37.93
CA ALA A 24 36.66 -17.45 -37.68
C ALA A 24 36.21 -16.43 -38.73
N LEU A 25 36.47 -16.64 -40.00
CA LEU A 25 35.96 -15.76 -41.07
C LEU A 25 34.75 -16.33 -41.83
N ASN A 26 34.14 -17.43 -41.37
CA ASN A 26 32.97 -18.02 -42.04
C ASN A 26 31.64 -17.89 -41.28
N GLY A 27 31.60 -17.25 -40.12
CA GLY A 27 30.37 -17.03 -39.36
C GLY A 27 29.70 -15.67 -39.60
N ARG A 28 30.47 -14.68 -40.06
CA ARG A 28 29.94 -13.29 -40.23
C ARG A 28 29.27 -13.08 -41.60
N GLU A 29 29.67 -13.83 -42.63
CA GLU A 29 29.01 -13.75 -43.94
C GLU A 29 27.66 -14.47 -44.00
N LYS A 30 27.42 -15.51 -43.18
CA LYS A 30 26.10 -16.14 -43.05
C LYS A 30 25.08 -15.35 -42.26
N SER A 31 25.50 -14.46 -41.37
CA SER A 31 24.62 -13.57 -40.64
C SER A 31 24.16 -12.37 -41.48
N ALA A 32 25.02 -11.84 -42.34
CA ALA A 32 24.70 -10.74 -43.25
C ALA A 32 23.79 -11.14 -44.43
N ALA A 33 23.83 -12.40 -44.85
CA ALA A 33 22.99 -12.92 -45.94
C ALA A 33 21.56 -13.29 -45.49
N PHE A 34 21.31 -13.41 -44.17
CA PHE A 34 19.96 -13.70 -43.62
C PHE A 34 19.12 -12.44 -43.41
N ASP A 35 19.75 -11.25 -43.35
CA ASP A 35 19.05 -9.96 -43.16
C ASP A 35 18.57 -9.31 -44.47
N SER A 36 18.87 -9.91 -45.65
CA SER A 36 18.50 -9.35 -46.95
C SER A 36 17.29 -10.02 -47.64
N ALA A 37 16.59 -10.94 -46.98
CA ALA A 37 15.34 -11.45 -47.51
C ALA A 37 14.23 -10.37 -47.43
N PRO A 38 13.47 -10.08 -48.52
CA PRO A 38 12.43 -9.06 -48.48
C PRO A 38 11.36 -9.47 -47.45
N MET A 39 11.28 -8.70 -46.35
CA MET A 39 10.25 -8.93 -45.33
C MET A 39 8.87 -8.93 -45.98
N SER A 40 8.06 -9.94 -45.68
CA SER A 40 6.69 -10.06 -46.19
C SER A 40 5.89 -8.81 -45.81
N THR A 41 4.99 -8.37 -46.66
CA THR A 41 4.16 -7.18 -46.49
C THR A 41 3.42 -7.23 -45.16
N SER A 42 2.99 -8.39 -44.70
CA SER A 42 2.35 -8.61 -43.39
C SER A 42 3.29 -8.33 -42.23
N ARG A 43 4.56 -8.71 -42.30
CA ARG A 43 5.57 -8.36 -41.27
C ARG A 43 5.91 -6.88 -41.27
N ARG A 44 5.95 -6.22 -42.43
CA ARG A 44 6.15 -4.75 -42.51
C ARG A 44 4.96 -3.98 -41.87
N VAL A 45 3.74 -4.41 -42.17
CA VAL A 45 2.52 -3.82 -41.56
C VAL A 45 2.46 -4.09 -40.06
N ALA A 46 2.79 -5.29 -39.61
CA ALA A 46 2.86 -5.64 -38.20
C ALA A 46 3.92 -4.82 -37.46
N ASN A 47 5.11 -4.63 -38.04
CA ASN A 47 6.17 -3.82 -37.45
C ASN A 47 5.79 -2.33 -37.44
N ALA A 48 5.23 -1.80 -38.54
CA ALA A 48 4.77 -0.41 -38.60
C ALA A 48 3.60 -0.14 -37.64
N LEU A 49 2.70 -1.13 -37.43
CA LEU A 49 1.64 -1.05 -36.45
C LEU A 49 2.19 -1.13 -35.03
N SER A 50 3.16 -2.02 -34.78
CA SER A 50 3.90 -2.12 -33.51
C SER A 50 4.62 -0.81 -33.19
N ASP A 51 5.31 -0.21 -34.16
CA ASP A 51 6.04 1.05 -33.98
C ASP A 51 5.08 2.24 -33.71
N ARG A 52 3.90 2.25 -34.34
CA ARG A 52 2.87 3.25 -34.06
C ARG A 52 2.17 3.04 -32.73
N LEU A 53 1.88 1.80 -32.35
CA LEU A 53 1.29 1.44 -31.06
C LEU A 53 2.28 1.59 -29.90
N SER A 54 3.58 1.43 -30.18
CA SER A 54 4.67 1.64 -29.21
C SER A 54 5.19 3.07 -29.16
N TRP A 55 4.49 4.04 -29.82
CA TRP A 55 4.91 5.43 -29.76
C TRP A 55 5.05 5.89 -28.31
N MET A 56 6.21 6.41 -27.99
CA MET A 56 6.60 6.85 -26.66
C MET A 56 7.05 8.31 -26.74
N PRO A 57 6.58 9.19 -25.82
CA PRO A 57 7.05 10.55 -25.74
C PRO A 57 8.58 10.61 -25.66
N PRO A 58 9.25 11.51 -26.39
CA PRO A 58 10.72 11.59 -26.44
C PRO A 58 11.36 11.73 -25.05
N TRP A 59 10.72 12.47 -24.14
CA TRP A 59 11.19 12.69 -22.77
C TRP A 59 11.05 11.47 -21.84
N CYS A 60 10.28 10.44 -22.25
CA CYS A 60 10.14 9.21 -21.50
C CYS A 60 11.14 8.11 -21.95
N ARG A 61 11.90 8.34 -23.03
CA ARG A 61 12.83 7.35 -23.57
C ARG A 61 14.05 7.21 -22.63
N TYR A 62 14.45 5.97 -22.39
CA TYR A 62 15.66 5.69 -21.65
C TYR A 62 16.90 5.96 -22.50
N ASP A 63 17.75 6.89 -22.04
CA ASP A 63 19.08 7.10 -22.59
C ASP A 63 20.12 6.56 -21.59
N PRO A 64 20.94 5.56 -21.94
CA PRO A 64 22.00 5.06 -21.04
C PRO A 64 23.03 6.12 -20.65
N LYS A 65 23.22 7.16 -21.49
CA LYS A 65 24.18 8.26 -21.22
C LYS A 65 23.61 9.33 -20.29
N ALA A 66 22.28 9.49 -20.29
CA ALA A 66 21.56 10.46 -19.47
C ALA A 66 20.29 9.81 -18.90
N PRO A 67 20.40 8.89 -17.93
CA PRO A 67 19.25 8.21 -17.38
C PRO A 67 18.27 9.22 -16.77
N PRO A 68 16.95 9.06 -16.98
CA PRO A 68 15.96 9.98 -16.44
C PRO A 68 16.07 10.06 -14.92
N THR A 69 16.20 11.28 -14.40
CA THR A 69 16.31 11.53 -12.96
C THR A 69 14.96 11.28 -12.29
N PHE A 70 14.98 10.55 -11.17
CA PHE A 70 13.77 10.34 -10.37
C PHE A 70 13.43 11.63 -9.61
N SER A 71 12.36 12.29 -10.03
CA SER A 71 11.85 13.54 -9.44
C SER A 71 10.73 13.27 -8.45
N ILE A 72 10.50 14.22 -7.53
CA ILE A 72 9.34 14.21 -6.62
C ILE A 72 8.01 14.14 -7.40
N TRP A 73 7.93 14.75 -8.59
CA TRP A 73 6.75 14.68 -9.44
C TRP A 73 6.45 13.27 -9.96
N HIS A 74 7.48 12.49 -10.30
CA HIS A 74 7.32 11.08 -10.64
C HIS A 74 6.81 10.28 -9.44
N ASN A 75 7.31 10.59 -8.23
CA ASN A 75 6.86 9.94 -7.02
C ASN A 75 5.39 10.25 -6.69
N ILE A 76 4.98 11.51 -6.83
CA ILE A 76 3.58 11.92 -6.68
C ILE A 76 2.68 11.23 -7.72
N LEU A 77 3.13 11.15 -8.98
CA LEU A 77 2.42 10.45 -10.03
C LEU A 77 2.21 8.96 -9.69
N PHE A 78 3.25 8.29 -9.20
CA PHE A 78 3.17 6.88 -8.79
C PHE A 78 2.30 6.70 -7.55
N ALA A 79 2.36 7.61 -6.59
CA ALA A 79 1.48 7.62 -5.43
C ALA A 79 0.01 7.81 -5.83
N PHE A 80 -0.28 8.74 -6.76
CA PHE A 80 -1.60 8.97 -7.32
C PHE A 80 -2.13 7.75 -8.08
N ALA A 81 -1.32 7.18 -8.97
CA ALA A 81 -1.68 5.97 -9.70
C ALA A 81 -1.94 4.80 -8.73
N GLY A 82 -1.09 4.63 -7.73
CA GLY A 82 -1.24 3.63 -6.68
C GLY A 82 -2.52 3.82 -5.85
N ALA A 83 -2.83 5.07 -5.45
CA ALA A 83 -4.01 5.40 -4.68
C ALA A 83 -5.30 4.93 -5.36
N PHE A 84 -5.52 5.34 -6.60
CA PHE A 84 -6.78 5.04 -7.29
C PHE A 84 -6.84 3.60 -7.83
N THR A 85 -5.71 2.97 -8.12
CA THR A 85 -5.71 1.54 -8.45
C THR A 85 -5.98 0.67 -7.22
N VAL A 86 -5.44 1.00 -6.03
CA VAL A 86 -5.84 0.33 -4.77
C VAL A 86 -7.30 0.60 -4.46
N GLY A 87 -7.77 1.83 -4.70
CA GLY A 87 -9.17 2.22 -4.50
C GLY A 87 -10.18 1.31 -5.19
N ASN A 88 -9.81 0.71 -6.34
CA ASN A 88 -10.66 -0.23 -7.08
C ASN A 88 -11.17 -1.41 -6.23
N LEU A 89 -10.39 -1.86 -5.25
CA LEU A 89 -10.76 -2.95 -4.35
C LEU A 89 -11.79 -2.53 -3.29
N TYR A 90 -11.96 -1.23 -3.05
CA TYR A 90 -12.66 -0.72 -1.86
C TYR A 90 -13.90 0.12 -2.15
N TYR A 91 -14.18 0.48 -3.42
CA TYR A 91 -15.41 1.22 -3.78
C TYR A 91 -16.70 0.49 -3.39
N ASN A 92 -16.70 -0.84 -3.40
CA ASN A 92 -17.88 -1.63 -3.08
C ASN A 92 -18.21 -1.68 -1.57
N HIS A 93 -17.22 -1.48 -0.68
CA HIS A 93 -17.39 -1.72 0.76
C HIS A 93 -18.52 -0.92 1.41
N PRO A 94 -18.63 0.42 1.29
CA PRO A 94 -19.66 1.19 1.99
C PRO A 94 -21.05 1.06 1.37
N ILE A 95 -21.17 0.43 0.19
CA ILE A 95 -22.43 0.32 -0.57
C ILE A 95 -22.89 -1.14 -0.76
N LEU A 96 -22.33 -2.08 0.00
CA LEU A 96 -22.69 -3.50 -0.12
C LEU A 96 -24.18 -3.75 0.12
N ASN A 97 -24.80 -3.05 1.07
CA ASN A 97 -26.24 -3.12 1.34
C ASN A 97 -27.07 -2.67 0.14
N ILE A 98 -26.66 -1.59 -0.54
CA ILE A 98 -27.34 -1.06 -1.74
C ILE A 98 -27.19 -2.03 -2.91
N LEU A 99 -25.98 -2.59 -3.09
CA LEU A 99 -25.74 -3.63 -4.11
C LEU A 99 -26.57 -4.89 -3.84
N ALA A 100 -26.72 -5.29 -2.56
CA ALA A 100 -27.58 -6.41 -2.19
C ALA A 100 -29.04 -6.18 -2.60
N HIS A 101 -29.55 -4.98 -2.36
CA HIS A 101 -30.89 -4.57 -2.74
C HIS A 101 -31.07 -4.49 -4.26
N ASP A 102 -30.14 -3.84 -4.99
CA ASP A 102 -30.25 -3.65 -6.45
C ASP A 102 -30.16 -4.97 -7.23
N PHE A 103 -29.33 -5.91 -6.77
CA PHE A 103 -29.21 -7.25 -7.35
C PHE A 103 -30.21 -8.26 -6.76
N ASN A 104 -30.99 -7.87 -5.77
CA ASN A 104 -31.93 -8.73 -5.03
C ASN A 104 -31.28 -10.02 -4.51
N VAL A 105 -30.18 -9.86 -3.77
CA VAL A 105 -29.40 -10.97 -3.19
C VAL A 105 -29.15 -10.75 -1.70
N PRO A 106 -29.05 -11.81 -0.88
CA PRO A 106 -28.74 -11.69 0.54
C PRO A 106 -27.30 -11.17 0.77
N TYR A 107 -27.04 -10.64 1.98
CA TYR A 107 -25.74 -10.06 2.38
C TYR A 107 -24.55 -11.03 2.22
N VAL A 108 -24.73 -12.32 2.51
CA VAL A 108 -23.71 -13.35 2.25
C VAL A 108 -23.39 -13.46 0.76
N THR A 109 -24.40 -13.34 -0.09
CA THR A 109 -24.19 -13.45 -1.54
C THR A 109 -23.50 -12.21 -2.08
N VAL A 110 -23.89 -10.98 -1.68
CA VAL A 110 -23.25 -9.75 -2.13
C VAL A 110 -21.80 -9.64 -1.65
N SER A 111 -21.46 -10.20 -0.49
CA SER A 111 -20.08 -10.23 0.02
C SER A 111 -19.12 -11.06 -0.86
N ARG A 112 -19.64 -11.82 -1.84
CA ARG A 112 -18.81 -12.45 -2.88
C ARG A 112 -18.08 -11.43 -3.75
N ILE A 113 -18.59 -10.20 -3.89
CA ILE A 113 -17.94 -9.14 -4.65
C ILE A 113 -16.57 -8.83 -4.05
N PRO A 114 -16.44 -8.31 -2.80
CA PRO A 114 -15.14 -8.06 -2.20
C PRO A 114 -14.30 -9.32 -2.03
N THR A 115 -14.92 -10.48 -1.75
CA THR A 115 -14.20 -11.76 -1.64
C THR A 115 -13.50 -12.12 -2.96
N LEU A 116 -14.19 -12.01 -4.09
CA LEU A 116 -13.64 -12.31 -5.41
C LEU A 116 -12.61 -11.25 -5.86
N MET A 117 -12.80 -9.99 -5.48
CA MET A 117 -11.78 -8.96 -5.71
C MET A 117 -10.49 -9.26 -4.95
N GLN A 118 -10.57 -9.68 -3.70
CA GLN A 118 -9.38 -10.08 -2.92
C GLN A 118 -8.73 -11.35 -3.47
N ALA A 119 -9.54 -12.33 -3.89
CA ALA A 119 -9.05 -13.54 -4.56
C ALA A 119 -8.35 -13.22 -5.89
N GLY A 120 -8.95 -12.34 -6.70
CA GLY A 120 -8.35 -11.86 -7.94
C GLY A 120 -7.04 -11.15 -7.71
N TYR A 121 -6.97 -10.27 -6.71
CA TYR A 121 -5.74 -9.58 -6.34
C TYR A 121 -4.65 -10.55 -5.86
N ALA A 122 -4.98 -11.54 -5.04
CA ALA A 122 -4.05 -12.61 -4.63
C ALA A 122 -3.53 -13.40 -5.85
N THR A 123 -4.42 -13.72 -6.79
CA THR A 123 -4.05 -14.36 -8.08
C THR A 123 -3.11 -13.46 -8.88
N GLY A 124 -3.39 -12.16 -8.97
CA GLY A 124 -2.52 -11.18 -9.62
C GLY A 124 -1.14 -11.04 -8.95
N LEU A 125 -1.09 -11.08 -7.61
CA LEU A 125 0.19 -11.10 -6.88
C LEU A 125 1.05 -12.30 -7.26
N LEU A 126 0.45 -13.48 -7.40
CA LEU A 126 1.19 -14.70 -7.72
C LEU A 126 1.63 -14.76 -9.18
N PHE A 127 0.76 -14.35 -10.12
CA PHE A 127 1.01 -14.54 -11.54
C PHE A 127 1.41 -13.26 -12.28
N VAL A 128 0.94 -12.09 -11.90
CA VAL A 128 1.22 -10.84 -12.61
C VAL A 128 2.41 -10.09 -12.02
N CYS A 129 2.56 -10.03 -10.68
CA CYS A 129 3.69 -9.31 -10.07
C CYS A 129 5.07 -9.82 -10.53
N PRO A 130 5.33 -11.15 -10.65
CA PRO A 130 6.61 -11.64 -11.16
C PRO A 130 6.94 -11.17 -12.59
N LEU A 131 5.93 -10.85 -13.42
CA LEU A 131 6.15 -10.27 -14.74
C LEU A 131 6.81 -8.88 -14.66
N GLY A 132 6.59 -8.14 -13.57
CA GLY A 132 7.23 -6.85 -13.33
C GLY A 132 8.75 -6.92 -13.16
N ASP A 133 9.29 -8.09 -12.79
CA ASP A 133 10.72 -8.33 -12.70
C ASP A 133 11.30 -8.85 -14.03
N LEU A 134 10.47 -9.47 -14.88
CA LEU A 134 10.89 -10.05 -16.17
C LEU A 134 10.75 -9.07 -17.34
N LEU A 135 9.68 -8.29 -17.35
CA LEU A 135 9.33 -7.38 -18.43
C LEU A 135 9.69 -5.94 -18.06
N LYS A 136 9.75 -5.08 -19.07
CA LYS A 136 9.81 -3.64 -18.84
C LYS A 136 8.55 -3.20 -18.10
N ARG A 137 8.73 -2.51 -16.97
CA ARG A 137 7.62 -2.16 -16.08
C ARG A 137 6.64 -1.16 -16.68
N ARG A 138 7.13 -0.22 -17.54
CA ARG A 138 6.26 0.77 -18.18
C ARG A 138 5.21 0.13 -19.09
N PRO A 139 5.54 -0.64 -20.14
CA PRO A 139 4.54 -1.25 -21.00
C PRO A 139 3.63 -2.22 -20.22
N LEU A 140 4.18 -2.98 -19.26
CA LEU A 140 3.39 -3.86 -18.41
C LEU A 140 2.33 -3.08 -17.63
N THR A 141 2.72 -2.00 -16.95
CA THR A 141 1.79 -1.17 -16.17
C THR A 141 0.70 -0.55 -17.04
N LEU A 142 1.07 0.00 -18.21
CA LEU A 142 0.12 0.60 -19.14
C LEU A 142 -0.90 -0.42 -19.66
N VAL A 143 -0.45 -1.63 -20.04
CA VAL A 143 -1.32 -2.73 -20.48
C VAL A 143 -2.26 -3.16 -19.35
N LEU A 144 -1.76 -3.31 -18.12
CA LEU A 144 -2.59 -3.68 -16.98
C LEU A 144 -3.68 -2.65 -16.69
N ILE A 145 -3.35 -1.35 -16.68
CA ILE A 145 -4.34 -0.29 -16.46
C ILE A 145 -5.36 -0.23 -17.60
N PHE A 146 -4.90 -0.29 -18.85
CA PHE A 146 -5.77 -0.30 -20.01
C PHE A 146 -6.77 -1.46 -19.96
N PHE A 147 -6.29 -2.67 -19.65
CA PHE A 147 -7.14 -3.85 -19.52
C PHE A 147 -8.12 -3.71 -18.35
N THR A 148 -7.67 -3.23 -17.19
CA THR A 148 -8.54 -2.98 -16.03
C THR A 148 -9.62 -1.97 -16.38
N ALA A 149 -9.26 -0.83 -16.99
CA ALA A 149 -10.22 0.20 -17.39
C ALA A 149 -11.25 -0.33 -18.41
N THR A 150 -10.81 -1.12 -19.39
CA THR A 150 -11.71 -1.72 -20.38
C THR A 150 -12.68 -2.71 -19.73
N MET A 151 -12.20 -3.60 -18.86
CA MET A 151 -13.06 -4.53 -18.12
C MET A 151 -14.01 -3.80 -17.16
N TRP A 152 -13.59 -2.64 -16.61
CA TRP A 152 -14.39 -1.83 -15.70
C TRP A 152 -15.69 -1.29 -16.34
N ILE A 153 -15.70 -1.10 -17.67
CA ILE A 153 -16.92 -0.75 -18.43
C ILE A 153 -18.02 -1.78 -18.18
N GLY A 154 -17.64 -3.06 -18.10
CA GLY A 154 -18.56 -4.14 -17.77
C GLY A 154 -19.19 -3.99 -16.39
N LEU A 155 -18.45 -3.51 -15.38
CA LEU A 155 -18.99 -3.23 -14.04
C LEU A 155 -19.98 -2.06 -14.04
N CYS A 156 -19.75 -1.05 -14.89
CA CYS A 156 -20.64 0.09 -15.03
C CYS A 156 -22.00 -0.30 -15.64
N THR A 157 -22.02 -1.27 -16.56
CA THR A 157 -23.18 -1.56 -17.43
C THR A 157 -23.93 -2.82 -17.08
N THR A 158 -23.28 -3.81 -16.45
CA THR A 158 -23.92 -5.10 -16.18
C THR A 158 -25.08 -5.00 -15.20
N ARG A 159 -26.12 -5.81 -15.45
CA ARG A 159 -27.27 -6.01 -14.56
C ARG A 159 -27.28 -7.40 -13.91
N SER A 160 -26.38 -8.29 -14.34
CA SER A 160 -26.25 -9.63 -13.77
C SER A 160 -25.26 -9.65 -12.63
N PHE A 161 -25.68 -10.12 -11.45
CA PHE A 161 -24.80 -10.29 -10.29
C PHE A 161 -23.62 -11.22 -10.59
N THR A 162 -23.87 -12.34 -11.28
CA THR A 162 -22.81 -13.31 -11.63
C THR A 162 -21.78 -12.68 -12.56
N ALA A 163 -22.21 -11.92 -13.58
CA ALA A 163 -21.29 -11.21 -14.47
C ALA A 163 -20.51 -10.12 -13.72
N PHE A 164 -21.16 -9.38 -12.81
CA PHE A 164 -20.50 -8.40 -11.97
C PHE A 164 -19.39 -9.03 -11.12
N CYS A 165 -19.64 -10.15 -10.49
CA CYS A 165 -18.67 -10.92 -9.72
C CYS A 165 -17.50 -11.43 -10.58
N ALA A 166 -17.76 -11.98 -11.75
CA ALA A 166 -16.73 -12.49 -12.65
C ALA A 166 -15.82 -11.37 -13.18
N ILE A 167 -16.40 -10.25 -13.59
CA ILE A 167 -15.65 -9.07 -14.04
C ILE A 167 -14.84 -8.49 -12.89
N SER A 168 -15.40 -8.40 -11.68
CA SER A 168 -14.70 -7.95 -10.48
C SER A 168 -13.44 -8.77 -10.19
N TYR A 169 -13.51 -10.10 -10.30
CA TYR A 169 -12.36 -11.00 -10.15
C TYR A 169 -11.27 -10.71 -11.20
N ILE A 170 -11.65 -10.61 -12.48
CA ILE A 170 -10.71 -10.34 -13.58
C ILE A 170 -10.06 -8.96 -13.43
N CYS A 171 -10.84 -7.91 -13.12
CA CYS A 171 -10.32 -6.57 -12.85
C CYS A 171 -9.30 -6.59 -11.70
N ALA A 172 -9.57 -7.34 -10.64
CA ALA A 172 -8.69 -7.40 -9.50
C ALA A 172 -7.34 -8.09 -9.80
N ILE A 173 -7.30 -9.08 -10.70
CA ILE A 173 -6.05 -9.71 -11.16
C ILE A 173 -5.11 -8.67 -11.76
N THR A 174 -5.62 -7.72 -12.52
CA THR A 174 -4.83 -6.69 -13.22
C THR A 174 -4.60 -5.43 -12.39
N THR A 175 -5.31 -5.25 -11.29
CA THR A 175 -5.19 -4.09 -10.38
C THR A 175 -3.95 -4.15 -9.46
N VAL A 176 -3.06 -5.14 -9.58
CA VAL A 176 -1.85 -5.29 -8.74
C VAL A 176 -0.73 -4.27 -9.02
N ILE A 177 -1.02 -3.26 -9.80
CA ILE A 177 -0.12 -2.17 -10.19
C ILE A 177 0.67 -1.55 -9.03
N PRO A 178 0.08 -1.25 -7.86
CA PRO A 178 0.82 -0.72 -6.72
C PRO A 178 1.97 -1.61 -6.27
N GLN A 179 1.81 -2.92 -6.38
CA GLN A 179 2.86 -3.89 -5.99
C GLN A 179 4.00 -3.97 -7.03
N VAL A 180 3.74 -3.61 -8.28
CA VAL A 180 4.76 -3.46 -9.33
C VAL A 180 5.48 -2.11 -9.20
N MET A 181 4.77 -1.06 -8.76
CA MET A 181 5.33 0.30 -8.62
C MET A 181 6.22 0.46 -7.38
N LEU A 182 5.89 -0.15 -6.25
CA LEU A 182 6.70 -0.02 -5.03
C LEU A 182 8.16 -0.44 -5.21
N PRO A 183 8.48 -1.61 -5.80
CA PRO A 183 9.86 -1.97 -6.14
C PRO A 183 10.52 -0.99 -7.12
N LEU A 184 9.76 -0.51 -8.12
CA LEU A 184 10.26 0.47 -9.08
C LEU A 184 10.70 1.76 -8.39
N VAL A 185 9.88 2.31 -7.50
CA VAL A 185 10.22 3.50 -6.69
C VAL A 185 11.46 3.24 -5.82
N ALA A 186 11.56 2.04 -5.22
CA ALA A 186 12.71 1.66 -4.41
C ALA A 186 14.03 1.61 -5.20
N GLU A 187 13.97 1.22 -6.47
CA GLU A 187 15.14 1.15 -7.37
C GLU A 187 15.53 2.51 -7.93
N LEU A 188 14.53 3.34 -8.31
CA LEU A 188 14.75 4.64 -8.94
C LEU A 188 15.14 5.74 -7.98
N ALA A 189 14.64 5.70 -6.76
CA ALA A 189 14.91 6.72 -5.77
C ALA A 189 16.38 6.70 -5.32
N PRO A 190 17.06 7.88 -5.28
CA PRO A 190 18.40 8.01 -4.73
C PRO A 190 18.49 7.42 -3.32
N ALA A 191 19.62 6.81 -2.96
CA ALA A 191 19.76 6.07 -1.70
C ALA A 191 19.34 6.88 -0.46
N HIS A 192 19.67 8.19 -0.44
CA HIS A 192 19.33 9.10 0.66
C HIS A 192 17.85 9.50 0.71
N GLN A 193 17.10 9.39 -0.42
CA GLN A 193 15.68 9.74 -0.50
C GLN A 193 14.76 8.51 -0.63
N ARG A 194 15.32 7.31 -0.71
CA ARG A 194 14.56 6.07 -0.97
C ARG A 194 13.46 5.82 0.07
N ALA A 195 13.77 6.05 1.35
CA ALA A 195 12.80 5.89 2.43
C ALA A 195 11.62 6.87 2.29
N LEU A 196 11.91 8.13 1.97
CA LEU A 196 10.91 9.17 1.74
C LEU A 196 10.03 8.83 0.53
N ALA A 197 10.63 8.43 -0.59
CA ALA A 197 9.93 8.07 -1.81
C ALA A 197 8.95 6.90 -1.58
N LEU A 198 9.41 5.85 -0.92
CA LEU A 198 8.55 4.71 -0.56
C LEU A 198 7.43 5.10 0.41
N SER A 199 7.71 6.00 1.35
CA SER A 199 6.70 6.50 2.28
C SER A 199 5.59 7.27 1.56
N ILE A 200 5.93 8.17 0.64
CA ILE A 200 4.96 8.93 -0.16
C ILE A 200 4.07 7.97 -0.96
N THR A 201 4.67 7.00 -1.67
CA THR A 201 3.91 6.04 -2.48
C THR A 201 3.00 5.17 -1.61
N THR A 202 3.49 4.68 -0.47
CA THR A 202 2.70 3.84 0.45
C THR A 202 1.56 4.63 1.10
N SER A 203 1.83 5.87 1.53
CA SER A 203 0.80 6.76 2.07
C SER A 203 -0.27 7.10 1.02
N GLY A 204 0.14 7.29 -0.25
CA GLY A 204 -0.79 7.44 -1.37
C GLY A 204 -1.74 6.24 -1.50
N ASN A 205 -1.20 5.02 -1.44
CA ASN A 205 -2.00 3.79 -1.51
C ASN A 205 -3.03 3.71 -0.36
N LEU A 206 -2.63 4.06 0.86
CA LEU A 206 -3.52 4.04 2.02
C LEU A 206 -4.61 5.14 1.91
N LEU A 207 -4.21 6.34 1.49
CA LEU A 207 -5.15 7.44 1.25
C LEU A 207 -6.17 7.05 0.17
N GLY A 208 -5.76 6.32 -0.87
CA GLY A 208 -6.63 5.81 -1.91
C GLY A 208 -7.74 4.90 -1.40
N ILE A 209 -7.48 4.06 -0.39
CA ILE A 209 -8.50 3.22 0.26
C ILE A 209 -9.58 4.09 0.90
N VAL A 210 -9.16 5.13 1.62
CA VAL A 210 -10.08 6.03 2.33
C VAL A 210 -10.89 6.87 1.35
N ILE A 211 -10.22 7.47 0.35
CA ILE A 211 -10.89 8.26 -0.69
C ILE A 211 -11.93 7.41 -1.43
N ALA A 212 -11.60 6.15 -1.78
CA ALA A 212 -12.52 5.26 -2.46
C ALA A 212 -13.80 5.00 -1.65
N ARG A 213 -13.67 4.78 -0.34
CA ARG A 213 -14.81 4.56 0.55
C ARG A 213 -15.67 5.81 0.71
N ILE A 214 -15.05 6.98 0.95
CA ILE A 214 -15.79 8.24 1.10
C ILE A 214 -16.48 8.60 -0.21
N LEU A 215 -15.75 8.56 -1.33
CA LEU A 215 -16.30 8.86 -2.66
C LEU A 215 -17.49 7.96 -2.98
N SER A 216 -17.37 6.66 -2.71
CA SER A 216 -18.44 5.70 -2.93
C SER A 216 -19.66 6.02 -2.07
N GLY A 217 -19.48 6.29 -0.78
CA GLY A 217 -20.59 6.66 0.12
C GLY A 217 -21.29 7.95 -0.31
N VAL A 218 -20.50 9.01 -0.59
CA VAL A 218 -21.04 10.33 -0.97
C VAL A 218 -21.78 10.26 -2.32
N VAL A 219 -21.14 9.71 -3.35
CA VAL A 219 -21.77 9.64 -4.68
C VAL A 219 -23.05 8.82 -4.66
N THR A 220 -23.05 7.70 -3.93
CA THR A 220 -24.23 6.81 -3.87
C THR A 220 -25.37 7.42 -3.09
N GLN A 221 -25.11 8.31 -2.12
CA GLN A 221 -26.18 9.01 -1.39
C GLN A 221 -27.02 9.93 -2.29
N TYR A 222 -26.35 10.62 -3.21
CA TYR A 222 -27.00 11.66 -4.04
C TYR A 222 -27.34 11.18 -5.45
N THR A 223 -26.78 10.02 -5.87
CA THR A 223 -26.95 9.49 -7.21
C THR A 223 -27.00 7.97 -7.20
N SER A 224 -27.05 7.35 -8.39
CA SER A 224 -26.93 5.89 -8.49
C SER A 224 -25.51 5.41 -8.12
N TRP A 225 -25.42 4.26 -7.45
CA TRP A 225 -24.15 3.60 -7.17
C TRP A 225 -23.30 3.33 -8.44
N ARG A 226 -23.93 3.18 -9.60
CA ARG A 226 -23.23 3.02 -10.89
C ARG A 226 -22.36 4.21 -11.24
N ASN A 227 -22.72 5.42 -10.79
CA ASN A 227 -21.93 6.63 -11.02
C ASN A 227 -20.56 6.57 -10.30
N VAL A 228 -20.45 5.86 -9.17
CA VAL A 228 -19.15 5.57 -8.52
C VAL A 228 -18.23 4.83 -9.49
N TYR A 229 -18.75 3.82 -10.17
CA TYR A 229 -17.97 3.01 -11.13
C TYR A 229 -17.61 3.80 -12.39
N TRP A 230 -18.50 4.69 -12.88
CA TRP A 230 -18.20 5.60 -13.99
C TRP A 230 -17.09 6.62 -13.63
N ILE A 231 -17.12 7.18 -12.42
CA ILE A 231 -16.06 8.07 -11.91
C ILE A 231 -14.74 7.30 -11.79
N ALA A 232 -14.77 6.09 -11.22
CA ALA A 232 -13.58 5.25 -11.12
C ALA A 232 -13.01 4.90 -12.50
N LEU A 233 -13.85 4.63 -13.50
CA LEU A 233 -13.44 4.42 -14.88
C LEU A 233 -12.72 5.65 -15.45
N GLY A 234 -13.31 6.84 -15.28
CA GLY A 234 -12.70 8.11 -15.71
C GLY A 234 -11.32 8.33 -15.07
N LEU A 235 -11.19 8.05 -13.78
CA LEU A 235 -9.93 8.12 -13.05
C LEU A 235 -8.89 7.12 -13.58
N GLN A 236 -9.29 5.90 -13.95
CA GLN A 236 -8.38 4.91 -14.52
C GLN A 236 -7.83 5.34 -15.89
N TYR A 237 -8.67 5.91 -16.76
CA TYR A 237 -8.21 6.48 -18.04
C TYR A 237 -7.34 7.72 -17.85
N LEU A 238 -7.64 8.56 -16.85
CA LEU A 238 -6.79 9.69 -16.47
C LEU A 238 -5.39 9.20 -16.04
N ILE A 239 -5.32 8.17 -15.18
CA ILE A 239 -4.06 7.55 -14.74
C ILE A 239 -3.32 6.92 -15.92
N LEU A 240 -4.03 6.20 -16.78
CA LEU A 240 -3.45 5.62 -18.00
C LEU A 240 -2.77 6.71 -18.85
N THR A 241 -3.47 7.80 -19.10
CA THR A 241 -2.96 8.93 -19.88
C THR A 241 -1.77 9.59 -19.18
N ALA A 242 -1.87 9.84 -17.87
CA ALA A 242 -0.81 10.46 -17.10
C ALA A 242 0.47 9.59 -17.08
N LEU A 243 0.33 8.28 -16.85
CA LEU A 243 1.48 7.36 -16.89
C LEU A 243 2.03 7.19 -18.31
N TRP A 244 1.19 7.17 -19.33
CA TRP A 244 1.64 7.12 -20.72
C TRP A 244 2.47 8.34 -21.10
N LEU A 245 2.08 9.54 -20.61
CA LEU A 245 2.78 10.80 -20.90
C LEU A 245 4.04 11.01 -20.06
N PHE A 246 4.05 10.59 -18.80
CA PHE A 246 5.06 11.02 -17.83
C PHE A 246 5.88 9.87 -17.19
N MET A 247 5.47 8.59 -17.35
CA MET A 247 6.25 7.49 -16.79
C MET A 247 7.48 7.20 -17.66
N PRO A 248 8.73 7.36 -17.15
CA PRO A 248 9.93 7.03 -17.90
C PRO A 248 10.02 5.51 -18.19
N ASP A 249 10.64 5.17 -19.33
CA ASP A 249 11.00 3.78 -19.62
C ASP A 249 12.32 3.45 -18.93
N TYR A 250 12.38 2.26 -18.32
CA TYR A 250 13.59 1.74 -17.70
C TYR A 250 13.83 0.31 -18.19
N PRO A 251 15.09 -0.11 -18.29
CA PRO A 251 15.42 -1.49 -18.69
C PRO A 251 14.82 -2.48 -17.68
N SER A 252 14.60 -3.72 -18.11
CA SER A 252 14.17 -4.79 -17.23
C SER A 252 15.25 -5.13 -16.20
N THR A 253 14.84 -5.50 -15.00
CA THR A 253 15.73 -5.81 -13.87
C THR A 253 16.33 -7.21 -13.95
N ASN A 254 16.01 -7.98 -14.99
CA ASN A 254 16.42 -9.39 -15.17
C ASN A 254 17.36 -9.57 -16.36
N PRO A 255 18.65 -9.18 -16.27
CA PRO A 255 19.63 -9.39 -17.33
C PRO A 255 19.94 -10.88 -17.55
N ASP A 256 19.77 -11.74 -16.52
CA ASP A 256 20.18 -13.15 -16.53
C ASP A 256 19.10 -14.11 -17.07
N GLY A 257 17.94 -13.61 -17.52
CA GLY A 257 16.90 -14.42 -18.16
C GLY A 257 16.25 -15.46 -17.22
N LEU A 258 15.94 -15.10 -15.97
CA LEU A 258 15.24 -15.99 -15.04
C LEU A 258 13.95 -16.54 -15.65
N ASN A 259 13.75 -17.86 -15.55
CA ASN A 259 12.54 -18.50 -16.05
C ASN A 259 11.35 -18.18 -15.14
N TYR A 260 10.23 -17.73 -15.75
CA TYR A 260 8.99 -17.36 -15.07
C TYR A 260 8.47 -18.45 -14.11
N VAL A 261 8.47 -19.72 -14.56
CA VAL A 261 8.01 -20.86 -13.74
C VAL A 261 8.92 -21.06 -12.52
N LYS A 262 10.24 -20.88 -12.68
CA LYS A 262 11.18 -20.94 -11.54
C LYS A 262 10.94 -19.80 -10.55
N MET A 263 10.52 -18.62 -11.00
CA MET A 263 10.19 -17.50 -10.11
C MET A 263 8.95 -17.80 -9.27
N ILE A 264 7.87 -18.28 -9.88
CA ILE A 264 6.64 -18.67 -9.16
C ILE A 264 6.94 -19.81 -8.18
N GLY A 265 7.63 -20.86 -8.65
CA GLY A 265 8.05 -21.97 -7.79
C GLY A 265 8.95 -21.51 -6.63
N GLY A 266 9.80 -20.51 -6.89
CA GLY A 266 10.65 -19.87 -5.88
C GLY A 266 9.84 -19.20 -4.77
N ILE A 267 8.73 -18.50 -5.08
CA ILE A 267 7.84 -17.88 -4.09
C ILE A 267 7.26 -18.94 -3.13
N VAL A 268 6.80 -20.07 -3.67
CA VAL A 268 6.25 -21.16 -2.86
C VAL A 268 7.35 -21.85 -2.03
N LEU A 269 8.55 -22.00 -2.59
CA LEU A 269 9.68 -22.63 -1.89
C LEU A 269 10.17 -21.77 -0.71
N LEU A 270 10.03 -20.46 -0.74
CA LEU A 270 10.39 -19.56 0.36
C LEU A 270 9.69 -19.91 1.67
N TYR A 271 8.44 -20.37 1.62
CA TYR A 271 7.72 -20.80 2.82
C TYR A 271 8.31 -22.07 3.45
N LYS A 272 8.89 -22.98 2.64
CA LYS A 272 9.57 -24.17 3.16
C LYS A 272 10.94 -23.85 3.73
N LYS A 273 11.58 -22.78 3.25
CA LYS A 273 12.96 -22.43 3.60
C LYS A 273 13.04 -21.52 4.83
N HIS A 274 12.06 -20.64 5.04
CA HIS A 274 12.15 -19.56 6.03
C HIS A 274 10.98 -19.55 7.02
N ALA A 275 11.23 -20.04 8.25
CA ALA A 275 10.24 -20.05 9.33
C ALA A 275 9.74 -18.64 9.70
N VAL A 276 10.62 -17.63 9.64
CA VAL A 276 10.24 -16.21 9.86
C VAL A 276 9.16 -15.75 8.89
N LEU A 277 9.27 -16.14 7.61
CA LEU A 277 8.27 -15.77 6.59
C LEU A 277 6.93 -16.45 6.86
N VAL A 278 6.95 -17.71 7.29
CA VAL A 278 5.72 -18.44 7.63
C VAL A 278 5.03 -17.82 8.83
N GLN A 279 5.78 -17.53 9.91
CA GLN A 279 5.23 -16.88 11.09
C GLN A 279 4.63 -15.50 10.74
N ALA A 280 5.40 -14.65 10.06
CA ALA A 280 4.93 -13.33 9.63
C ALA A 280 3.71 -13.42 8.69
N GLY A 281 3.70 -14.39 7.78
CA GLY A 281 2.59 -14.65 6.86
C GLY A 281 1.33 -15.10 7.59
N LEU A 282 1.42 -16.01 8.55
CA LEU A 282 0.28 -16.48 9.35
C LEU A 282 -0.28 -15.37 10.24
N ILE A 283 0.58 -14.58 10.88
CA ILE A 283 0.17 -13.37 11.63
C ILE A 283 -0.60 -12.42 10.70
N SER A 284 -0.04 -12.12 9.53
CA SER A 284 -0.67 -11.24 8.56
C SER A 284 -1.99 -11.80 8.03
N PHE A 285 -2.07 -13.10 7.78
CA PHE A 285 -3.29 -13.79 7.38
C PHE A 285 -4.42 -13.58 8.41
N CYS A 286 -4.19 -13.92 9.67
CA CYS A 286 -5.20 -13.83 10.72
C CYS A 286 -5.66 -12.39 10.98
N ILE A 287 -4.73 -11.45 11.09
CA ILE A 287 -5.06 -10.02 11.30
C ILE A 287 -5.81 -9.44 10.11
N SER A 288 -5.40 -9.76 8.88
CA SER A 288 -6.07 -9.29 7.68
C SER A 288 -7.45 -9.91 7.50
N ALA A 289 -7.64 -11.15 7.97
CA ALA A 289 -8.95 -11.79 8.01
C ALA A 289 -9.88 -11.08 9.00
N ALA A 290 -9.40 -10.77 10.21
CA ALA A 290 -10.18 -10.00 11.18
C ALA A 290 -10.52 -8.60 10.65
N PHE A 291 -9.57 -7.94 9.99
CA PHE A 291 -9.75 -6.62 9.37
C PHE A 291 -10.87 -6.61 8.34
N THR A 292 -10.84 -7.51 7.36
CA THR A 292 -11.86 -7.52 6.30
C THR A 292 -13.20 -8.08 6.74
N SER A 293 -13.22 -9.01 7.69
CA SER A 293 -14.44 -9.44 8.36
C SER A 293 -15.17 -8.24 8.98
N PHE A 294 -14.44 -7.44 9.78
CA PHE A 294 -14.98 -6.24 10.42
C PHE A 294 -15.52 -5.23 9.38
N TRP A 295 -14.70 -4.79 8.44
CA TRP A 295 -15.10 -3.75 7.49
C TRP A 295 -16.27 -4.17 6.58
N THR A 296 -16.39 -5.46 6.26
CA THR A 296 -17.52 -5.98 5.47
C THR A 296 -18.81 -6.01 6.30
N THR A 297 -18.74 -6.53 7.52
CA THR A 297 -19.92 -6.68 8.37
C THR A 297 -20.34 -5.38 9.07
N LEU A 298 -19.41 -4.42 9.23
CA LEU A 298 -19.71 -3.08 9.71
C LEU A 298 -20.72 -2.36 8.80
N THR A 299 -20.57 -2.49 7.48
CA THR A 299 -21.52 -1.90 6.53
C THR A 299 -22.93 -2.43 6.75
N PHE A 300 -23.08 -3.72 7.02
CA PHE A 300 -24.38 -4.33 7.31
C PHE A 300 -24.93 -3.88 8.67
N LEU A 301 -24.07 -3.84 9.70
CA LEU A 301 -24.49 -3.36 11.03
C LEU A 301 -24.99 -1.91 11.00
N LEU A 302 -24.28 -1.04 10.26
CA LEU A 302 -24.61 0.39 10.22
C LEU A 302 -25.79 0.70 9.30
N ALA A 303 -26.07 -0.17 8.31
CA ALA A 303 -27.18 -0.01 7.40
C ALA A 303 -28.51 -0.52 7.96
N ASP A 304 -28.48 -1.50 8.86
CA ASP A 304 -29.63 -2.14 9.47
C ASP A 304 -29.97 -1.54 10.85
N PRO A 305 -31.16 -1.83 11.44
CA PRO A 305 -31.48 -1.45 12.83
C PRO A 305 -30.43 -1.99 13.81
N PRO A 306 -30.05 -1.23 14.82
CA PRO A 306 -30.67 0.01 15.34
C PRO A 306 -30.12 1.31 14.72
N TYR A 307 -29.16 1.26 13.78
CA TYR A 307 -28.45 2.45 13.31
C TYR A 307 -29.06 3.10 12.09
N GLU A 308 -29.39 2.33 11.05
CA GLU A 308 -29.99 2.80 9.79
C GLU A 308 -29.25 4.01 9.17
N TYR A 309 -27.90 3.97 9.20
CA TYR A 309 -27.07 5.07 8.73
C TYR A 309 -27.04 5.16 7.21
N SER A 310 -26.97 6.39 6.72
CA SER A 310 -26.84 6.66 5.29
C SER A 310 -25.48 6.21 4.74
N PRO A 311 -25.37 5.93 3.42
CA PRO A 311 -24.12 5.54 2.78
C PRO A 311 -22.97 6.52 2.99
N VAL A 312 -23.26 7.83 3.09
CA VAL A 312 -22.25 8.86 3.43
C VAL A 312 -21.65 8.59 4.80
N VAL A 313 -22.48 8.38 5.81
CA VAL A 313 -22.00 8.13 7.18
C VAL A 313 -21.17 6.86 7.22
N ILE A 314 -21.62 5.77 6.57
CA ILE A 314 -20.89 4.50 6.47
C ILE A 314 -19.53 4.72 5.78
N GLY A 315 -19.49 5.51 4.71
CA GLY A 315 -18.25 5.87 4.02
C GLY A 315 -17.29 6.70 4.88
N LEU A 316 -17.82 7.62 5.70
CA LEU A 316 -17.03 8.47 6.60
C LEU A 316 -16.37 7.70 7.76
N PHE A 317 -16.86 6.52 8.13
CA PHE A 317 -16.16 5.65 9.07
C PHE A 317 -14.72 5.33 8.62
N ALA A 318 -14.44 5.38 7.31
CA ALA A 318 -13.07 5.22 6.81
C ALA A 318 -12.09 6.31 7.30
N LEU A 319 -12.59 7.49 7.71
CA LEU A 319 -11.75 8.56 8.29
C LEU A 319 -11.12 8.15 9.62
N ILE A 320 -11.78 7.27 10.38
CA ILE A 320 -11.26 6.75 11.65
C ILE A 320 -9.93 6.03 11.39
N GLY A 321 -9.83 5.28 10.28
CA GLY A 321 -8.60 4.60 9.88
C GLY A 321 -7.44 5.56 9.55
N ILE A 322 -7.73 6.76 9.04
CA ILE A 322 -6.69 7.78 8.79
C ILE A 322 -5.95 8.14 10.09
N ALA A 323 -6.67 8.31 11.19
CA ALA A 323 -6.05 8.63 12.47
C ALA A 323 -5.04 7.55 12.90
N GLY A 324 -5.38 6.25 12.71
CA GLY A 324 -4.45 5.14 12.93
C GLY A 324 -3.21 5.19 12.05
N ILE A 325 -3.38 5.56 10.77
CA ILE A 325 -2.30 5.66 9.79
C ILE A 325 -1.37 6.84 10.10
N LEU A 326 -1.92 8.01 10.44
CA LEU A 326 -1.14 9.21 10.78
C LEU A 326 -0.23 9.02 12.00
N LEU A 327 -0.60 8.13 12.91
CA LEU A 327 0.25 7.73 14.03
C LEU A 327 1.40 6.78 13.63
N GLY A 328 1.45 6.32 12.37
CA GLY A 328 2.48 5.40 11.85
C GLY A 328 3.92 5.81 12.15
N PRO A 329 4.36 7.06 11.89
CA PRO A 329 5.71 7.52 12.23
C PRO A 329 6.04 7.45 13.72
N LEU A 330 5.06 7.69 14.60
CA LEU A 330 5.22 7.55 16.06
C LEU A 330 5.44 6.10 16.44
N TYR A 331 4.65 5.16 15.89
CA TYR A 331 4.85 3.72 16.11
C TYR A 331 6.20 3.26 15.63
N ALA A 332 6.61 3.72 14.43
CA ALA A 332 7.90 3.39 13.86
C ALA A 332 9.03 3.81 14.79
N LYS A 333 8.99 5.05 15.30
CA LYS A 333 10.03 5.63 16.16
C LYS A 333 10.06 4.99 17.55
N TYR A 334 8.90 4.86 18.21
CA TYR A 334 8.85 4.49 19.64
C TYR A 334 8.66 2.99 19.88
N ILE A 335 8.12 2.25 18.92
CA ILE A 335 7.80 0.83 19.08
C ILE A 335 8.66 -0.05 18.16
N ILE A 336 8.75 0.27 16.86
CA ILE A 336 9.37 -0.64 15.88
C ILE A 336 10.89 -0.51 15.84
N GLN A 337 11.42 0.71 16.00
CA GLN A 337 12.86 0.93 15.98
C GLN A 337 13.59 0.34 17.20
N PRO A 338 13.15 0.57 18.46
CA PRO A 338 13.87 0.11 19.63
C PRO A 338 13.66 -1.36 19.96
N PHE A 339 12.51 -1.95 19.57
CA PHE A 339 12.13 -3.31 19.96
C PHE A 339 12.35 -4.34 18.85
N ALA A 340 12.55 -5.59 19.23
CA ALA A 340 12.55 -6.69 18.28
C ALA A 340 11.16 -6.80 17.59
N PRO A 341 11.10 -7.18 16.29
CA PRO A 341 9.86 -7.15 15.50
C PRO A 341 8.69 -7.89 16.16
N MET A 342 8.96 -8.98 16.86
CA MET A 342 7.96 -9.75 17.60
C MET A 342 7.24 -8.91 18.65
N PHE A 343 7.98 -8.12 19.46
CA PHE A 343 7.37 -7.26 20.49
C PHE A 343 6.57 -6.11 19.88
N GLY A 344 7.01 -5.58 18.73
CA GLY A 344 6.20 -4.66 17.93
C GLY A 344 4.87 -5.29 17.51
N CYS A 345 4.88 -6.55 17.04
CA CYS A 345 3.66 -7.28 16.72
C CYS A 345 2.78 -7.46 17.96
N LEU A 346 3.34 -7.89 19.10
CA LEU A 346 2.57 -8.09 20.33
C LEU A 346 1.87 -6.82 20.79
N PHE A 347 2.55 -5.65 20.72
CA PHE A 347 1.95 -4.37 21.06
C PHE A 347 0.73 -4.06 20.16
N GLY A 348 0.87 -4.23 18.84
CA GLY A 348 -0.24 -4.07 17.91
C GLY A 348 -1.39 -5.05 18.15
N LEU A 349 -1.06 -6.30 18.53
CA LEU A 349 -2.05 -7.33 18.82
C LEU A 349 -2.85 -7.04 20.09
N VAL A 350 -2.22 -6.51 21.16
CA VAL A 350 -2.93 -6.10 22.39
C VAL A 350 -3.95 -5.03 22.07
N ALA A 351 -3.56 -4.00 21.32
CA ALA A 351 -4.48 -2.95 20.91
C ALA A 351 -5.64 -3.51 20.08
N ASN A 352 -5.35 -4.42 19.13
CA ASN A 352 -6.37 -5.08 18.32
C ASN A 352 -7.33 -5.91 19.18
N LEU A 353 -6.82 -6.73 20.11
CA LEU A 353 -7.66 -7.59 20.93
C LEU A 353 -8.63 -6.77 21.77
N LEU A 354 -8.13 -5.72 22.44
CA LEU A 354 -8.97 -4.84 23.24
C LEU A 354 -10.06 -4.19 22.39
N GLY A 355 -9.71 -3.64 21.23
CA GLY A 355 -10.68 -2.99 20.36
C GLY A 355 -11.70 -3.96 19.76
N VAL A 356 -11.25 -5.16 19.33
CA VAL A 356 -12.15 -6.16 18.76
C VAL A 356 -13.13 -6.70 19.80
N VAL A 357 -12.68 -6.93 21.04
CA VAL A 357 -13.56 -7.34 22.16
C VAL A 357 -14.58 -6.24 22.46
N VAL A 358 -14.12 -4.99 22.66
CA VAL A 358 -15.04 -3.86 22.95
C VAL A 358 -16.04 -3.70 21.80
N GLY A 359 -15.59 -3.62 20.55
CA GLY A 359 -16.48 -3.38 19.41
C GLY A 359 -17.44 -4.53 19.14
N THR A 360 -17.03 -5.78 19.36
CA THR A 360 -17.90 -6.94 19.17
C THR A 360 -19.06 -6.94 20.15
N TYR A 361 -18.79 -6.74 21.42
CA TYR A 361 -19.82 -6.93 22.46
C TYR A 361 -20.61 -5.64 22.80
N SER A 362 -20.07 -4.45 22.52
CA SER A 362 -20.82 -3.19 22.70
C SER A 362 -21.44 -2.66 21.41
N GLY A 363 -21.05 -3.13 20.23
CA GLY A 363 -21.42 -2.57 18.94
C GLY A 363 -22.89 -2.67 18.55
N LYS A 364 -23.73 -3.45 19.26
CA LYS A 364 -25.19 -3.44 19.12
C LYS A 364 -25.88 -2.37 19.97
N HIS A 365 -25.20 -1.87 20.99
CA HIS A 365 -25.77 -0.96 21.98
C HIS A 365 -25.28 0.47 21.78
N THR A 366 -24.06 0.65 21.29
CA THR A 366 -23.47 1.97 21.06
C THR A 366 -22.54 1.96 19.87
N VAL A 367 -22.59 3.01 19.07
CA VAL A 367 -21.69 3.22 17.92
C VAL A 367 -20.23 3.44 18.35
N ALA A 368 -20.00 3.83 19.60
CA ALA A 368 -18.65 3.99 20.15
C ALA A 368 -17.83 2.68 20.09
N GLY A 369 -18.47 1.51 20.24
CA GLY A 369 -17.81 0.21 20.09
C GLY A 369 -17.17 0.01 18.73
N PRO A 370 -17.94 0.05 17.63
CA PRO A 370 -17.40 -0.01 16.28
C PRO A 370 -16.36 1.06 15.94
N ILE A 371 -16.48 2.29 16.48
CA ILE A 371 -15.50 3.37 16.30
C ILE A 371 -14.17 2.99 16.95
N ILE A 372 -14.18 2.54 18.21
CA ILE A 372 -12.99 2.08 18.92
C ILE A 372 -12.36 0.90 18.19
N GLN A 373 -13.17 -0.06 17.75
CA GLN A 373 -12.70 -1.22 16.99
C GLN A 373 -12.08 -0.81 15.66
N ALA A 374 -12.69 0.09 14.89
CA ALA A 374 -12.13 0.59 13.63
C ALA A 374 -10.75 1.21 13.85
N PHE A 375 -10.62 2.11 14.83
CA PHE A 375 -9.36 2.78 15.14
C PHE A 375 -8.26 1.79 15.56
N THR A 376 -8.55 0.94 16.53
CA THR A 376 -7.56 -0.01 17.09
C THR A 376 -7.16 -1.08 16.08
N LEU A 377 -8.10 -1.49 15.23
CA LEU A 377 -7.88 -2.52 14.22
C LEU A 377 -6.99 -1.99 13.08
N ASP A 378 -7.22 -0.76 12.60
CA ASP A 378 -6.36 -0.12 11.61
C ASP A 378 -4.96 0.17 12.19
N MET A 379 -4.90 0.70 13.42
CA MET A 379 -3.66 0.96 14.15
C MET A 379 -2.84 -0.33 14.34
N GLY A 380 -3.45 -1.37 14.87
CA GLY A 380 -2.78 -2.63 15.15
C GLY A 380 -2.37 -3.37 13.87
N LEU A 381 -3.19 -3.29 12.80
CA LEU A 381 -2.82 -3.81 11.49
C LEU A 381 -1.54 -3.13 10.97
N GLN A 382 -1.45 -1.80 11.05
CA GLN A 382 -0.28 -1.06 10.60
C GLN A 382 0.97 -1.42 11.41
N ILE A 383 0.88 -1.47 12.73
CA ILE A 383 2.01 -1.84 13.60
C ILE A 383 2.50 -3.26 13.25
N THR A 384 1.60 -4.23 13.15
CA THR A 384 1.95 -5.64 12.85
C THR A 384 2.50 -5.78 11.44
N GLN A 385 1.95 -5.09 10.45
CA GLN A 385 2.43 -5.13 9.07
C GLN A 385 3.85 -4.54 8.94
N VAL A 386 4.14 -3.42 9.60
CA VAL A 386 5.48 -2.80 9.56
C VAL A 386 6.48 -3.67 10.32
N ALA A 387 6.12 -4.21 11.48
CA ALA A 387 6.97 -5.10 12.26
C ALA A 387 7.32 -6.39 11.49
N ASN A 388 6.32 -7.04 10.88
CA ASN A 388 6.52 -8.25 10.06
C ASN A 388 7.37 -7.98 8.83
N ARG A 389 7.14 -6.86 8.11
CA ARG A 389 7.98 -6.45 6.97
C ARG A 389 9.43 -6.20 7.38
N SER A 390 9.66 -5.61 8.57
CA SER A 390 11.00 -5.45 9.13
C SER A 390 11.67 -6.81 9.39
N ALA A 391 10.93 -7.80 9.90
CA ALA A 391 11.45 -9.14 10.15
C ALA A 391 11.82 -9.89 8.87
N ILE A 392 10.96 -9.81 7.83
CA ILE A 392 11.18 -10.54 6.57
C ILE A 392 12.20 -9.86 5.64
N ALA A 393 12.46 -8.57 5.80
CA ALA A 393 13.36 -7.81 4.93
C ALA A 393 14.82 -8.32 4.94
N ALA A 394 15.23 -9.00 6.03
CA ALA A 394 16.57 -9.55 6.20
C ALA A 394 16.75 -10.96 5.62
N ILE A 395 15.67 -11.64 5.21
CA ILE A 395 15.69 -13.07 4.85
C ILE A 395 16.51 -13.32 3.56
N GLU A 396 16.20 -12.62 2.49
CA GLU A 396 16.89 -12.71 1.20
C GLU A 396 17.15 -11.32 0.63
N PRO A 397 18.36 -10.74 0.80
CA PRO A 397 18.68 -9.41 0.28
C PRO A 397 18.51 -9.28 -1.24
N ASN A 398 18.82 -10.34 -1.99
CA ASN A 398 18.72 -10.39 -3.46
C ASN A 398 17.32 -10.81 -3.95
N GLY A 399 16.42 -11.24 -3.07
CA GLY A 399 15.08 -11.74 -3.37
C GLY A 399 13.95 -10.97 -2.68
N ARG A 400 14.17 -9.74 -2.24
CA ARG A 400 13.22 -8.94 -1.44
C ARG A 400 11.83 -8.86 -2.06
N ASN A 401 11.73 -8.70 -3.38
CA ASN A 401 10.44 -8.65 -4.07
C ASN A 401 9.67 -9.96 -3.95
N ARG A 402 10.36 -11.11 -4.10
CA ARG A 402 9.74 -12.44 -3.97
C ARG A 402 9.27 -12.70 -2.54
N VAL A 403 10.07 -12.31 -1.54
CA VAL A 403 9.70 -12.42 -0.11
C VAL A 403 8.49 -11.55 0.20
N ASN A 404 8.46 -10.31 -0.29
CA ASN A 404 7.32 -9.41 -0.10
C ASN A 404 6.06 -9.93 -0.81
N THR A 405 6.19 -10.47 -2.03
CA THR A 405 5.07 -11.08 -2.77
C THR A 405 4.50 -12.28 -2.00
N ALA A 406 5.34 -13.16 -1.47
CA ALA A 406 4.91 -14.26 -0.61
C ALA A 406 4.14 -13.73 0.61
N PHE A 407 4.69 -12.77 1.34
CA PHE A 407 4.03 -12.16 2.50
C PHE A 407 2.67 -11.55 2.14
N MET A 408 2.58 -10.78 1.05
CA MET A 408 1.34 -10.15 0.60
C MET A 408 0.30 -11.18 0.12
N LEU A 409 0.73 -12.31 -0.44
CA LEU A 409 -0.15 -13.40 -0.82
C LEU A 409 -0.90 -13.95 0.41
N MET A 410 -0.21 -14.16 1.53
CA MET A 410 -0.85 -14.56 2.80
C MET A 410 -1.80 -13.49 3.33
N THR A 411 -1.43 -12.22 3.23
CA THR A 411 -2.26 -11.08 3.60
C THR A 411 -3.60 -11.10 2.86
N PHE A 412 -3.59 -11.19 1.53
CA PHE A 412 -4.81 -11.16 0.72
C PHE A 412 -5.61 -12.47 0.79
N THR A 413 -4.96 -13.61 1.00
CA THR A 413 -5.65 -14.86 1.30
C THR A 413 -6.37 -14.78 2.65
N GLY A 414 -5.78 -14.11 3.64
CA GLY A 414 -6.43 -13.76 4.89
C GLY A 414 -7.65 -12.87 4.68
N GLN A 415 -7.52 -11.80 3.90
CA GLN A 415 -8.61 -10.89 3.60
C GLN A 415 -9.81 -11.61 2.97
N LEU A 416 -9.57 -12.40 1.96
CA LEU A 416 -10.61 -13.18 1.28
C LEU A 416 -11.32 -14.15 2.26
N THR A 417 -10.55 -14.82 3.13
CA THR A 417 -11.09 -15.74 4.15
C THR A 417 -11.95 -14.97 5.16
N GLY A 418 -11.46 -13.83 5.64
CA GLY A 418 -12.16 -12.98 6.60
C GLY A 418 -13.47 -12.43 6.07
N THR A 419 -13.48 -11.90 4.84
CA THR A 419 -14.70 -11.40 4.19
C THR A 419 -15.74 -12.51 4.05
N SER A 420 -15.35 -13.67 3.54
CA SER A 420 -16.24 -14.80 3.29
C SER A 420 -16.79 -15.42 4.59
N ALA A 421 -15.90 -15.70 5.57
CA ALA A 421 -16.28 -16.28 6.85
C ALA A 421 -17.07 -15.28 7.72
N GLY A 422 -16.64 -14.02 7.75
CA GLY A 422 -17.32 -12.96 8.50
C GLY A 422 -18.74 -12.72 8.03
N ALA A 423 -18.96 -12.60 6.72
CA ALA A 423 -20.29 -12.42 6.17
C ALA A 423 -21.21 -13.62 6.44
N LYS A 424 -20.69 -14.86 6.32
CA LYS A 424 -21.45 -16.08 6.62
C LYS A 424 -21.82 -16.20 8.09
N LEU A 425 -20.95 -15.81 8.98
CA LEU A 425 -21.24 -15.79 10.43
C LEU A 425 -22.18 -14.65 10.79
N TYR A 426 -22.09 -13.51 10.11
CA TYR A 426 -23.03 -12.41 10.27
C TYR A 426 -24.46 -12.83 9.92
N GLU A 427 -24.67 -13.54 8.81
CA GLU A 427 -25.97 -14.08 8.42
C GLU A 427 -26.55 -15.03 9.46
N ARG A 428 -25.72 -15.90 10.08
CA ARG A 428 -26.17 -16.92 11.02
C ARG A 428 -26.41 -16.42 12.44
N GLY A 429 -25.60 -15.46 12.91
CA GLY A 429 -25.62 -15.01 14.30
C GLY A 429 -25.38 -13.52 14.48
N GLY A 430 -25.50 -12.74 13.41
CA GLY A 430 -25.35 -11.28 13.41
C GLY A 430 -23.95 -10.80 13.77
N TRP A 431 -23.90 -9.56 14.21
CA TRP A 431 -22.65 -8.85 14.54
C TRP A 431 -21.76 -9.59 15.54
N VAL A 432 -22.35 -10.11 16.63
CA VAL A 432 -21.58 -10.80 17.69
C VAL A 432 -20.90 -12.07 17.18
N ALA A 433 -21.56 -12.85 16.32
CA ALA A 433 -20.99 -14.07 15.77
C ALA A 433 -19.81 -13.76 14.84
N SER A 434 -19.93 -12.77 13.98
CA SER A 434 -18.83 -12.31 13.10
C SER A 434 -17.69 -11.68 13.90
N GLY A 435 -18.00 -10.88 14.91
CA GLY A 435 -17.02 -10.26 15.80
C GLY A 435 -16.26 -11.30 16.63
N SER A 436 -16.94 -12.34 17.12
CA SER A 436 -16.30 -13.45 17.86
C SER A 436 -15.30 -14.23 17.01
N LEU A 437 -15.54 -14.38 15.70
CA LEU A 437 -14.53 -14.90 14.77
C LEU A 437 -13.27 -14.01 14.80
N SER A 438 -13.45 -12.69 14.73
CA SER A 438 -12.32 -11.74 14.74
C SER A 438 -11.55 -11.81 16.08
N VAL A 439 -12.24 -11.94 17.22
CA VAL A 439 -11.61 -12.18 18.54
C VAL A 439 -10.77 -13.47 18.51
N GLY A 440 -11.32 -14.56 17.98
CA GLY A 440 -10.63 -15.84 17.85
C GLY A 440 -9.40 -15.76 16.94
N LEU A 441 -9.50 -15.06 15.82
CA LEU A 441 -8.37 -14.85 14.88
C LEU A 441 -7.26 -14.02 15.52
N VAL A 442 -7.58 -12.96 16.23
CA VAL A 442 -6.58 -12.15 16.95
C VAL A 442 -5.95 -12.96 18.07
N GLY A 443 -6.75 -13.74 18.83
CA GLY A 443 -6.25 -14.67 19.84
C GLY A 443 -5.30 -15.73 19.26
N LEU A 444 -5.65 -16.33 18.12
CA LEU A 444 -4.79 -17.27 17.40
C LEU A 444 -3.47 -16.59 16.97
N THR A 445 -3.54 -15.32 16.58
CA THR A 445 -2.33 -14.57 16.20
C THR A 445 -1.37 -14.40 17.38
N PHE A 446 -1.87 -14.21 18.61
CA PHE A 446 -1.02 -14.23 19.81
C PHE A 446 -0.30 -15.55 19.98
N LEU A 447 -1.00 -16.66 19.82
CA LEU A 447 -0.39 -18.00 19.93
C LEU A 447 0.69 -18.20 18.86
N ILE A 448 0.44 -17.81 17.61
CA ILE A 448 1.43 -17.88 16.51
C ILE A 448 2.63 -16.97 16.80
N CYS A 449 2.40 -15.77 17.33
CA CYS A 449 3.45 -14.82 17.66
C CYS A 449 4.34 -15.36 18.78
N LEU A 450 3.75 -15.97 19.81
CA LEU A 450 4.45 -16.55 20.96
C LEU A 450 5.09 -17.91 20.67
N ALA A 451 4.65 -18.62 19.64
CA ALA A 451 5.21 -19.94 19.30
C ALA A 451 6.69 -19.88 18.90
N ARG A 452 7.17 -18.73 18.44
CA ARG A 452 8.56 -18.54 17.99
C ARG A 452 9.10 -17.22 18.51
N GLY A 453 10.16 -17.30 19.31
CA GLY A 453 10.83 -16.13 19.92
C GLY A 453 11.50 -15.20 18.89
N PRO A 454 11.90 -13.98 19.34
CA PRO A 454 12.40 -12.92 18.45
C PRO A 454 13.72 -13.25 17.75
N TYR A 455 14.55 -14.10 18.33
CA TYR A 455 15.87 -14.49 17.83
C TYR A 455 15.99 -15.99 17.56
N GLU A 456 14.87 -16.71 17.55
CA GLU A 456 14.83 -18.13 17.24
C GLU A 456 15.22 -18.39 15.79
N GLN A 457 16.10 -19.37 15.57
CA GLN A 457 16.49 -19.80 14.22
C GLN A 457 15.65 -20.97 13.70
N GLY A 458 15.07 -21.74 14.64
CA GLY A 458 14.19 -22.86 14.34
C GLY A 458 12.78 -22.45 13.92
N TRP A 459 11.92 -23.47 13.76
CA TRP A 459 10.50 -23.28 13.43
C TRP A 459 9.66 -22.87 14.63
N ILE A 460 9.96 -23.41 15.81
CA ILE A 460 9.25 -23.17 17.07
C ILE A 460 10.29 -23.13 18.18
N GLY A 461 10.08 -22.32 19.20
CA GLY A 461 10.94 -22.22 20.35
C GLY A 461 11.41 -20.82 20.70
N TRP A 462 12.27 -20.71 21.72
CA TRP A 462 12.79 -19.47 22.27
C TRP A 462 14.29 -19.58 22.59
N SER A 463 15.02 -20.45 21.90
CA SER A 463 16.44 -20.70 22.15
C SER A 463 17.35 -19.50 21.89
N GLY A 464 16.88 -18.53 21.07
CA GLY A 464 17.63 -17.31 20.74
C GLY A 464 17.66 -16.23 21.84
N GLY A 465 16.95 -16.44 22.97
CA GLY A 465 16.89 -15.52 24.11
C GLY A 465 15.63 -14.64 24.14
N TRP A 466 15.50 -13.87 25.26
CA TRP A 466 14.31 -13.08 25.61
C TRP A 466 14.51 -11.58 25.46
N ASP A 467 15.59 -11.15 24.79
CA ASP A 467 15.87 -9.71 24.65
C ASP A 467 14.75 -8.99 23.92
N VAL A 468 14.14 -8.04 24.62
CA VAL A 468 13.03 -7.23 24.09
C VAL A 468 13.52 -6.19 23.09
N ARG A 469 14.75 -5.66 23.33
CA ARG A 469 15.38 -4.66 22.44
C ARG A 469 16.07 -5.34 21.27
N LYS A 470 16.15 -4.63 20.15
CA LYS A 470 16.98 -5.09 19.03
C LYS A 470 18.43 -5.22 19.49
N LYS A 471 19.04 -6.39 19.32
CA LYS A 471 20.48 -6.57 19.50
C LYS A 471 21.21 -5.73 18.45
N ASN A 472 22.11 -4.86 18.89
CA ASN A 472 23.03 -4.19 17.98
C ASN A 472 23.96 -5.25 17.39
N LEU A 473 23.84 -5.52 16.08
CA LEU A 473 24.71 -6.49 15.41
C LEU A 473 26.21 -6.20 15.62
N ALA A 474 26.57 -4.93 15.83
CA ALA A 474 27.95 -4.52 16.13
C ALA A 474 28.46 -5.07 17.48
N GLU A 475 27.63 -5.15 18.51
CA GLU A 475 27.99 -5.72 19.82
C GLU A 475 28.04 -7.26 19.80
N ALA A 476 27.14 -7.89 19.05
CA ALA A 476 27.14 -9.36 18.89
C ALA A 476 28.39 -9.85 18.13
N THR A 477 28.90 -9.08 17.19
CA THR A 477 30.13 -9.40 16.45
C THR A 477 31.37 -9.21 17.34
N SER A 478 31.43 -8.15 18.16
CA SER A 478 32.55 -7.93 19.08
C SER A 478 32.67 -8.98 20.19
N THR A 479 31.55 -9.45 20.71
CA THR A 479 31.52 -10.48 21.77
C THR A 479 31.89 -11.86 21.23
N SER A 480 31.59 -12.17 19.97
CA SER A 480 31.98 -13.44 19.31
C SER A 480 33.47 -13.48 18.96
N TYR A 481 34.11 -12.31 18.77
CA TYR A 481 35.55 -12.23 18.47
C TYR A 481 36.46 -12.34 19.69
N MET A 482 35.96 -12.15 20.90
CA MET A 482 36.76 -12.33 22.13
C MET A 482 36.86 -13.78 22.59
N GLY A 483 36.20 -14.72 21.94
CA GLY A 483 36.12 -16.12 22.37
C GLY A 483 37.01 -17.15 21.65
N VAL A 484 37.59 -16.82 20.46
CA VAL A 484 38.41 -17.80 19.71
C VAL A 484 39.59 -17.08 19.03
N GLY A 485 40.78 -17.33 19.54
CA GLY A 485 42.04 -16.85 18.94
C GLY A 485 42.29 -17.46 17.55
N GLY A 486 42.68 -16.57 16.60
CA GLY A 486 43.48 -16.91 15.43
C GLY A 486 42.72 -17.26 14.17
N GLN A 487 42.52 -16.32 13.35
CA GLN A 487 42.72 -16.14 11.91
C GLN A 487 41.70 -15.16 11.30
N GLU A 488 42.24 -14.06 10.84
CA GLU A 488 41.52 -12.95 10.21
C GLU A 488 41.06 -13.36 8.79
N LYS A 489 39.76 -13.57 8.58
CA LYS A 489 39.12 -13.56 7.28
C LYS A 489 38.16 -12.35 7.23
N GLN A 490 38.55 -11.35 6.48
CA GLN A 490 37.68 -10.21 6.16
C GLN A 490 36.45 -10.69 5.37
N VAL A 491 35.29 -10.61 6.01
CA VAL A 491 33.98 -10.76 5.36
C VAL A 491 33.40 -9.35 5.19
N PRO A 492 32.92 -8.96 4.01
CA PRO A 492 32.40 -7.62 3.80
C PRO A 492 31.15 -7.37 4.66
N ILE A 493 31.18 -6.26 5.41
CA ILE A 493 30.09 -5.81 6.28
C ILE A 493 28.95 -5.30 5.38
N VAL A 494 27.88 -6.07 5.26
CA VAL A 494 26.62 -5.60 4.69
C VAL A 494 25.83 -4.92 5.81
N ILE A 495 25.84 -3.61 5.83
CA ILE A 495 25.02 -2.80 6.75
C ILE A 495 23.53 -3.02 6.35
N PRO A 496 22.67 -3.57 7.21
CA PRO A 496 21.26 -3.61 6.92
C PRO A 496 20.68 -2.20 6.96
N VAL A 497 20.28 -1.69 5.80
CA VAL A 497 19.52 -0.43 5.71
C VAL A 497 18.20 -0.64 6.43
N ALA A 498 18.08 -0.06 7.61
CA ALA A 498 16.80 0.04 8.31
C ALA A 498 15.80 0.71 7.36
N VAL A 499 14.68 0.05 7.12
CA VAL A 499 13.51 0.68 6.47
C VAL A 499 12.97 1.67 7.50
N ALA A 500 13.52 2.89 7.47
CA ALA A 500 13.00 3.99 8.25
C ALA A 500 11.62 4.35 7.69
N ALA A 501 10.58 4.17 8.49
CA ALA A 501 9.35 4.90 8.26
C ALA A 501 9.72 6.39 8.37
N ALA A 502 9.58 7.13 7.27
CA ALA A 502 9.95 8.54 7.23
C ALA A 502 9.08 9.33 8.21
N PRO A 503 9.65 10.26 8.97
CA PRO A 503 8.88 11.22 9.74
C PRO A 503 8.10 12.14 8.78
N ALA A 504 6.87 12.47 9.14
CA ALA A 504 6.10 13.52 8.50
C ALA A 504 6.95 14.79 8.48
N ALA A 505 7.07 15.42 7.29
CA ALA A 505 7.86 16.60 7.07
C ALA A 505 7.38 17.74 7.98
N ALA A 506 8.15 18.06 9.01
CA ALA A 506 8.11 19.36 9.63
C ALA A 506 8.83 20.33 8.66
N VAL A 507 8.09 21.31 8.18
CA VAL A 507 8.62 22.43 7.41
C VAL A 507 9.55 23.20 8.35
N ALA A 508 10.85 23.15 8.13
CA ALA A 508 11.83 24.02 8.78
C ALA A 508 12.20 25.14 7.80
N PRO A 509 12.32 26.38 8.27
CA PRO A 509 12.71 27.50 7.41
C PRO A 509 14.19 27.39 7.01
N THR A 510 14.44 27.73 5.76
CA THR A 510 15.75 27.84 5.14
C THR A 510 16.64 28.83 5.90
N ALA A 511 17.76 28.35 6.43
CA ALA A 511 18.84 29.19 6.90
C ALA A 511 19.93 29.29 5.82
N GLU A 512 20.10 30.46 5.27
CA GLU A 512 21.23 30.84 4.41
C GLU A 512 22.52 30.85 5.20
N THR A 513 23.53 30.18 4.66
CA THR A 513 24.92 30.22 5.14
C THR A 513 25.58 31.53 4.68
N SER A 514 25.95 32.40 5.60
CA SER A 514 26.92 33.44 5.37
C SER A 514 28.04 33.35 6.41
N THR A 515 29.24 33.36 5.90
CA THR A 515 30.55 33.23 6.53
C THR A 515 30.87 34.34 7.52
N ALA A 516 31.67 33.99 8.49
CA ALA A 516 32.19 34.74 9.61
C ALA A 516 32.91 36.05 9.28
N THR A 517 32.78 37.03 10.15
CA THR A 517 33.95 37.78 10.70
C THR A 517 33.54 38.50 12.01
N SER A 518 34.38 38.32 13.00
CA SER A 518 34.36 38.90 14.34
C SER A 518 34.36 40.43 14.36
N MET A 519 33.59 41.03 15.30
CA MET A 519 34.12 42.07 16.20
C MET A 519 33.08 42.52 17.25
N THR A 520 33.56 42.60 18.46
CA THR A 520 33.04 43.14 19.70
C THR A 520 32.35 44.50 19.61
N ARG A 521 31.19 44.66 20.30
CA ARG A 521 30.89 45.75 21.24
C ARG A 521 29.47 45.62 21.84
N LYS A 522 29.39 45.80 23.13
CA LYS A 522 28.21 46.04 24.00
C LYS A 522 28.10 47.57 24.22
N PRO A 523 27.07 48.06 24.94
CA PRO A 523 25.62 48.06 24.80
C PRO A 523 25.03 49.48 24.74
N GLU A 524 23.74 49.63 24.48
CA GLU A 524 22.97 50.75 25.03
C GLU A 524 21.47 50.50 24.85
N GLU A 525 20.73 50.79 25.92
CA GLU A 525 19.29 50.82 26.12
C GLU A 525 18.69 51.95 25.28
N GLU A 526 17.47 51.73 24.77
CA GLU A 526 16.44 52.78 24.70
C GLU A 526 15.06 52.13 24.65
N GLN A 527 14.21 52.58 25.57
CA GLN A 527 12.76 52.36 25.69
C GLN A 527 12.10 53.24 24.65
N GLU A 528 11.03 52.73 24.02
CA GLU A 528 9.88 53.55 23.61
C GLU A 528 8.62 52.71 23.65
N GLU A 529 7.62 53.27 24.39
CA GLU A 529 6.24 52.89 24.53
C GLU A 529 5.51 53.19 23.22
N GLU A 530 4.55 52.33 22.81
CA GLU A 530 3.35 52.78 22.10
C GLU A 530 2.22 51.74 22.27
N GLU A 531 1.26 52.14 23.01
CA GLU A 531 -0.21 52.10 23.02
C GLU A 531 -0.95 50.89 22.39
N GLU A 532 -1.72 50.26 23.26
CA GLU A 532 -2.84 49.35 23.02
C GLU A 532 -3.97 50.03 22.23
N GLU A 533 -4.47 49.41 21.17
CA GLU A 533 -5.84 49.53 20.70
C GLU A 533 -6.53 48.17 20.69
N GLU A 534 -7.40 48.00 21.68
CA GLU A 534 -8.32 46.87 21.84
C GLU A 534 -9.46 46.97 20.84
N GLU A 535 -9.52 46.08 19.84
CA GLU A 535 -10.72 45.91 19.00
C GLU A 535 -11.42 44.59 19.38
N GLN A 536 -12.54 44.78 20.11
CA GLN A 536 -13.43 43.74 20.59
C GLN A 536 -14.19 43.07 19.45
N SER A 537 -14.03 41.78 19.32
CA SER A 537 -14.84 40.91 18.47
C SER A 537 -15.96 40.25 19.31
N PRO A 538 -17.21 40.26 18.88
CA PRO A 538 -18.33 39.79 19.71
C PRO A 538 -18.50 38.27 19.67
N SER A 539 -18.87 37.74 20.82
CA SER A 539 -19.15 36.34 21.19
C SER A 539 -20.28 35.69 20.37
N PRO A 540 -20.23 34.35 20.11
CA PRO A 540 -21.15 33.66 19.19
C PRO A 540 -22.56 33.31 19.74
N ALA A 541 -22.99 33.89 20.83
CA ALA A 541 -24.29 33.54 21.45
C ALA A 541 -25.54 34.13 20.74
N HIS A 542 -25.40 35.13 19.87
CA HIS A 542 -26.55 35.81 19.22
C HIS A 542 -26.98 35.27 17.86
N VAL A 543 -26.31 34.25 17.31
CA VAL A 543 -26.65 33.67 15.98
C VAL A 543 -27.69 32.54 16.09
N ILE A 544 -27.84 31.91 17.24
CA ILE A 544 -28.76 30.77 17.43
C ILE A 544 -30.21 31.21 17.65
N GLU A 545 -30.48 32.39 18.19
CA GLU A 545 -31.87 32.87 18.43
C GLU A 545 -32.59 33.37 17.20
N ARG A 546 -31.88 33.80 16.12
CA ARG A 546 -32.53 34.26 14.88
C ARG A 546 -32.97 33.15 13.94
N SER A 547 -32.37 31.94 14.03
CA SER A 547 -32.78 30.80 13.21
C SER A 547 -34.05 30.09 13.74
N ALA A 548 -34.28 30.11 15.04
CA ALA A 548 -35.46 29.49 15.63
C ALA A 548 -36.75 30.30 15.41
N GLN A 549 -36.67 31.63 15.27
CA GLN A 549 -37.84 32.48 14.99
C GLN A 549 -38.31 32.42 13.52
N SER A 550 -37.42 32.10 12.58
CA SER A 550 -37.78 31.96 11.14
C SER A 550 -38.45 30.62 10.81
N GLU A 551 -38.17 29.54 11.57
CA GLU A 551 -38.83 28.24 11.39
C GLU A 551 -40.21 28.17 12.01
N GLY A 552 -40.46 28.88 13.11
CA GLY A 552 -41.78 29.01 13.72
C GLY A 552 -42.80 29.71 12.83
N GLN A 553 -42.38 30.76 12.08
CA GLN A 553 -43.27 31.49 11.18
C GLN A 553 -43.58 30.72 9.88
N ARG A 554 -42.69 29.84 9.41
CA ARG A 554 -42.97 28.99 8.23
C ARG A 554 -43.92 27.83 8.50
N LYS A 555 -43.96 27.28 9.73
CA LYS A 555 -44.93 26.23 10.11
C LYS A 555 -46.35 26.78 10.32
N SER A 556 -46.52 27.99 10.86
CA SER A 556 -47.85 28.57 11.01
C SER A 556 -48.48 28.99 9.69
N ALA A 557 -47.66 29.40 8.69
CA ALA A 557 -48.15 29.75 7.33
C ALA A 557 -48.55 28.55 6.49
N SER A 558 -48.00 27.35 6.76
CA SER A 558 -48.37 26.10 6.06
C SER A 558 -49.63 25.44 6.63
N GLU A 559 -49.92 25.61 7.92
CA GLU A 559 -51.15 25.12 8.56
C GLU A 559 -52.37 25.97 8.21
N SER A 560 -52.22 27.27 8.05
CA SER A 560 -53.32 28.14 7.62
C SER A 560 -53.74 27.91 6.14
N ARG A 561 -52.81 27.51 5.28
CA ARG A 561 -53.13 27.14 3.88
C ARG A 561 -53.83 25.78 3.76
N ARG A 562 -53.54 24.82 4.62
CA ARG A 562 -54.25 23.53 4.61
C ARG A 562 -55.71 23.63 5.10
N ARG A 563 -56.03 24.56 6.03
CA ARG A 563 -57.41 24.77 6.48
C ARG A 563 -58.29 25.49 5.46
N SER A 564 -57.74 26.37 4.60
CA SER A 564 -58.52 27.05 3.56
C SER A 564 -58.79 26.16 2.33
N ASP A 565 -57.98 25.10 2.13
CA ASP A 565 -58.22 24.15 1.01
C ASP A 565 -59.23 23.04 1.38
N GLU A 566 -59.44 22.73 2.70
CA GLU A 566 -60.47 21.81 3.18
C GLU A 566 -61.89 22.44 3.26
N GLU A 567 -62.03 23.76 3.44
CA GLU A 567 -63.32 24.45 3.43
C GLU A 567 -63.87 24.74 2.03
N ASN A 568 -63.11 24.54 0.95
CA ASN A 568 -63.55 24.74 -0.44
C ASN A 568 -63.93 23.44 -1.19
N GLN A 569 -63.99 22.27 -0.50
CA GLN A 569 -64.41 20.98 -1.06
C GLN A 569 -65.62 20.32 -0.38
N THR A 570 -66.43 21.14 0.38
CA THR A 570 -67.79 20.79 0.78
C THR A 570 -68.76 21.84 0.17
#